data_75fd881665f7a650dbc5b9ef1060b739
#
_entry.id   75fd881665f7a650dbc5b9ef1060b739
#
_cell.length_a   1.000
_cell.length_b   1.000
_cell.length_c   1.000
_cell.angle_alpha   90.00
_cell.angle_beta   90.00
_cell.angle_gamma   90.00
#
_symmetry.space_group_name_H-M   'P 1'
#
loop_
_entity.id
_entity.type
_entity.pdbx_description
1 polymer ?
#
loop_
_entity_poly.entity_id
_entity_poly.type
_entity_poly.pdbx_seq_one_letter_code
_entity_poly.pdbx_strand_id
1 'polypeptide(L)'
;MNIVMNIVETLKQDYQRFPINQTYSIYADDVYFQDPLNKFRGVQRYKQMIKFIETFFIDPKMDLHSIERLGDTIKTEWTLHWNTPLPWKPRISIPGWSELRLNAEELIVSHIDYWNCSRLDVVKQHFFTKNN
;
A
#
# COMPACT_ATOMS: atom_id res chain seq x y z
N MET A 1 -18.54 25.95 -6.17
CA MET A 1 -18.97 24.56 -6.28
C MET A 1 -17.87 23.65 -5.78
N ASN A 2 -18.17 22.89 -4.76
CA ASN A 2 -17.19 21.95 -4.20
C ASN A 2 -17.20 20.66 -5.02
N ILE A 3 -16.11 20.37 -5.66
CA ILE A 3 -15.93 19.10 -6.31
C ILE A 3 -15.44 18.12 -5.25
N VAL A 4 -16.31 17.24 -4.82
CA VAL A 4 -15.93 16.17 -3.90
C VAL A 4 -15.37 15.05 -4.75
N MET A 5 -14.07 14.81 -4.59
CA MET A 5 -13.41 13.70 -5.26
C MET A 5 -13.92 12.39 -4.64
N ASN A 6 -14.37 11.45 -5.44
CA ASN A 6 -14.78 10.16 -4.92
C ASN A 6 -13.57 9.37 -4.42
N ILE A 7 -13.82 8.36 -3.60
CA ILE A 7 -12.75 7.62 -2.94
C ILE A 7 -11.84 6.88 -3.93
N VAL A 8 -12.38 6.41 -5.05
CA VAL A 8 -11.58 5.72 -6.08
C VAL A 8 -10.56 6.68 -6.68
N GLU A 9 -10.97 7.90 -7.02
CA GLU A 9 -10.06 8.91 -7.56
C GLU A 9 -9.01 9.33 -6.54
N THR A 10 -9.40 9.48 -5.27
CA THR A 10 -8.47 9.78 -4.18
C THR A 10 -7.42 8.68 -4.05
N LEU A 11 -7.85 7.42 -4.08
CA LEU A 11 -6.94 6.28 -3.99
C LEU A 11 -5.98 6.24 -5.18
N LYS A 12 -6.46 6.48 -6.39
CA LYS A 12 -5.59 6.53 -7.58
C LYS A 12 -4.46 7.54 -7.38
N GLN A 13 -4.78 8.72 -6.87
CA GLN A 13 -3.79 9.75 -6.60
C GLN A 13 -2.83 9.33 -5.50
N ASP A 14 -3.34 8.72 -4.42
CA ASP A 14 -2.51 8.24 -3.34
C ASP A 14 -1.52 7.16 -3.81
N TYR A 15 -1.95 6.24 -4.66
CA TYR A 15 -1.05 5.24 -5.24
C TYR A 15 0.04 5.88 -6.10
N GLN A 16 -0.29 6.91 -6.88
CA GLN A 16 0.67 7.58 -7.74
C GLN A 16 1.81 8.25 -6.97
N ARG A 17 1.52 8.78 -5.78
CA ARG A 17 2.49 9.51 -4.97
C ARG A 17 2.96 8.74 -3.73
N PHE A 18 2.56 7.47 -3.60
CA PHE A 18 2.98 6.63 -2.48
C PHE A 18 4.51 6.62 -2.33
N PRO A 19 5.05 6.75 -1.12
CA PRO A 19 4.37 6.85 0.18
C PRO A 19 4.10 8.28 0.66
N ILE A 20 4.32 9.29 -0.17
CA ILE A 20 4.27 10.71 0.20
C ILE A 20 2.84 11.24 0.07
N ASN A 21 2.47 12.18 0.96
CA ASN A 21 1.21 12.92 0.90
C ASN A 21 -0.04 12.02 0.76
N GLN A 22 -0.10 10.96 1.56
CA GLN A 22 -1.25 10.07 1.57
C GLN A 22 -2.46 10.75 2.23
N THR A 23 -3.65 10.38 1.79
CA THR A 23 -4.91 10.96 2.29
C THR A 23 -5.44 10.12 3.44
N TYR A 24 -5.06 10.44 4.67
CA TYR A 24 -5.47 9.65 5.84
C TYR A 24 -6.92 9.89 6.25
N SER A 25 -7.51 10.99 5.82
CA SER A 25 -8.91 11.32 6.15
C SER A 25 -9.93 10.37 5.51
N ILE A 26 -9.54 9.57 4.54
CA ILE A 26 -10.42 8.56 3.94
C ILE A 26 -10.49 7.27 4.76
N TYR A 27 -9.72 7.18 5.85
CA TYR A 27 -9.69 6.01 6.74
C TYR A 27 -10.46 6.30 8.02
N ALA A 28 -11.19 5.29 8.51
CA ALA A 28 -11.77 5.36 9.85
C ALA A 28 -10.63 5.39 10.90
N ASP A 29 -10.89 6.04 12.04
CA ASP A 29 -9.88 6.18 13.09
C ASP A 29 -9.37 4.81 13.58
N ASP A 30 -10.24 3.81 13.62
CA ASP A 30 -9.95 2.46 14.09
C ASP A 30 -9.74 1.45 12.95
N VAL A 31 -9.35 1.91 11.78
CA VAL A 31 -9.16 1.05 10.61
C VAL A 31 -8.31 -0.18 10.93
N TYR A 32 -8.77 -1.34 10.45
CA TYR A 32 -8.02 -2.58 10.55
C TYR A 32 -7.05 -2.68 9.36
N PHE A 33 -5.78 -2.94 9.64
CA PHE A 33 -4.76 -3.15 8.61
C PHE A 33 -4.10 -4.51 8.77
N GLN A 34 -3.91 -5.20 7.65
CA GLN A 34 -3.17 -6.45 7.61
C GLN A 34 -2.41 -6.58 6.31
N ASP A 35 -1.16 -7.00 6.40
CA ASP A 35 -0.36 -7.48 5.27
C ASP A 35 0.37 -8.77 5.72
N PRO A 36 1.19 -9.40 4.87
CA PRO A 36 1.87 -10.63 5.27
C PRO A 36 2.82 -10.50 6.46
N LEU A 37 3.23 -9.28 6.82
CA LEU A 37 4.18 -9.01 7.92
C LEU A 37 3.55 -8.26 9.09
N ASN A 38 2.42 -7.57 8.88
CA ASN A 38 1.85 -6.66 9.86
C ASN A 38 0.37 -6.93 10.08
N LYS A 39 -0.07 -6.68 11.29
CA LYS A 39 -1.48 -6.77 11.67
C LYS A 39 -1.71 -5.82 12.83
N PHE A 40 -2.55 -4.81 12.63
CA PHE A 40 -2.82 -3.82 13.67
C PHE A 40 -4.15 -3.10 13.40
N ARG A 41 -4.54 -2.24 14.35
CA ARG A 41 -5.73 -1.41 14.23
C ARG A 41 -5.38 0.03 14.60
N GLY A 42 -5.94 0.96 13.84
CA GLY A 42 -5.79 2.38 14.11
C GLY A 42 -5.05 3.14 13.01
N VAL A 43 -5.62 4.27 12.59
CA VAL A 43 -5.06 5.10 11.52
C VAL A 43 -3.71 5.70 11.90
N GLN A 44 -3.48 5.94 13.20
CA GLN A 44 -2.18 6.48 13.66
C GLN A 44 -1.06 5.46 13.45
N ARG A 45 -1.34 4.18 13.69
CA ARG A 45 -0.37 3.11 13.40
C ARG A 45 -0.12 2.98 11.92
N TYR A 46 -1.16 3.13 11.11
CA TYR A 46 -1.02 3.12 9.66
C TYR A 46 -0.10 4.26 9.20
N LYS A 47 -0.30 5.47 9.73
CA LYS A 47 0.58 6.61 9.45
C LYS A 47 2.04 6.33 9.82
N GLN A 48 2.25 5.70 10.97
CA GLN A 48 3.60 5.35 11.43
C GLN A 48 4.26 4.36 10.47
N MET A 49 3.51 3.38 9.99
CA MET A 49 4.02 2.40 9.01
C MET A 49 4.40 3.09 7.70
N ILE A 50 3.55 3.97 7.19
CA ILE A 50 3.83 4.73 5.96
C ILE A 50 5.05 5.62 6.16
N LYS A 51 5.19 6.24 7.32
CA LYS A 51 6.35 7.06 7.65
C LYS A 51 7.64 6.24 7.68
N PHE A 52 7.58 5.02 8.19
CA PHE A 52 8.70 4.10 8.16
C PHE A 52 9.12 3.80 6.70
N ILE A 53 8.15 3.52 5.84
CA ILE A 53 8.40 3.26 4.42
C ILE A 53 9.05 4.50 3.77
N GLU A 54 8.49 5.68 4.02
CA GLU A 54 9.02 6.94 3.49
C GLU A 54 10.46 7.19 3.93
N THR A 55 10.79 6.81 5.16
CA THR A 55 12.12 7.05 5.75
C THR A 55 13.17 6.05 5.25
N PHE A 56 12.82 4.77 5.18
CA PHE A 56 13.79 3.70 4.95
C PHE A 56 13.80 3.12 3.55
N PHE A 57 12.69 3.17 2.82
CA PHE A 57 12.66 2.69 1.45
C PHE A 57 13.34 3.70 0.54
N ILE A 58 14.33 3.26 -0.21
CA ILE A 58 15.03 4.09 -1.18
C ILE A 58 14.30 3.98 -2.52
N ASP A 59 13.99 5.12 -3.11
CA ASP A 59 13.36 5.22 -4.42
C ASP A 59 12.11 4.31 -4.54
N PRO A 60 11.14 4.45 -3.61
CA PRO A 60 9.92 3.64 -3.65
C PRO A 60 9.03 4.04 -4.83
N LYS A 61 8.45 3.04 -5.47
CA LYS A 61 7.53 3.23 -6.58
C LYS A 61 6.37 2.25 -6.46
N MET A 62 5.16 2.77 -6.56
CA MET A 62 3.95 1.96 -6.56
C MET A 62 3.30 2.04 -7.93
N ASP A 63 3.25 0.91 -8.63
CA ASP A 63 2.55 0.81 -9.91
C ASP A 63 1.16 0.26 -9.66
N LEU A 64 0.13 1.08 -9.86
CA LEU A 64 -1.26 0.65 -9.77
C LEU A 64 -1.69 0.08 -11.12
N HIS A 65 -2.05 -1.21 -11.15
CA HIS A 65 -2.44 -1.90 -12.37
C HIS A 65 -3.95 -1.85 -12.59
N SER A 66 -4.73 -1.94 -11.51
CA SER A 66 -6.18 -1.85 -11.59
C SER A 66 -6.77 -1.42 -10.27
N ILE A 67 -7.93 -0.79 -10.34
CA ILE A 67 -8.75 -0.45 -9.18
C ILE A 67 -10.21 -0.60 -9.58
N GLU A 68 -10.96 -1.32 -8.76
CA GLU A 68 -12.37 -1.62 -9.01
C GLU A 68 -13.15 -1.53 -7.72
N ARG A 69 -14.29 -0.85 -7.77
CA ARG A 69 -15.21 -0.77 -6.65
C ARG A 69 -16.48 -1.56 -6.95
N LEU A 70 -16.86 -2.47 -6.03
CA LEU A 70 -18.11 -3.20 -6.06
C LEU A 70 -18.79 -3.03 -4.68
N GLY A 71 -19.83 -2.20 -4.63
CA GLY A 71 -20.53 -1.90 -3.37
C GLY A 71 -19.58 -1.24 -2.37
N ASP A 72 -19.42 -1.88 -1.22
CA ASP A 72 -18.56 -1.38 -0.13
C ASP A 72 -17.13 -1.87 -0.21
N THR A 73 -16.77 -2.61 -1.25
CA THR A 73 -15.45 -3.21 -1.40
C THR A 73 -14.72 -2.60 -2.58
N ILE A 74 -13.46 -2.21 -2.36
CA ILE A 74 -12.56 -1.75 -3.41
C ILE A 74 -11.42 -2.72 -3.49
N LYS A 75 -11.13 -3.22 -4.70
CA LYS A 75 -9.98 -4.08 -4.97
C LYS A 75 -8.98 -3.34 -5.83
N THR A 76 -7.71 -3.43 -5.46
CA THR A 76 -6.61 -2.83 -6.22
C THR A 76 -5.57 -3.90 -6.52
N GLU A 77 -4.96 -3.81 -7.69
CA GLU A 77 -3.80 -4.62 -8.05
C GLU A 77 -2.62 -3.70 -8.28
N TRP A 78 -1.47 -4.05 -7.70
CA TRP A 78 -0.30 -3.17 -7.71
C TRP A 78 0.99 -3.96 -7.67
N THR A 79 2.08 -3.28 -7.99
CA THR A 79 3.44 -3.75 -7.74
C THR A 79 4.20 -2.66 -7.00
N LEU A 80 4.77 -3.01 -5.87
CA LEU A 80 5.58 -2.10 -5.07
C LEU A 80 7.06 -2.40 -5.31
N HIS A 81 7.83 -1.34 -5.59
CA HIS A 81 9.27 -1.42 -5.81
C HIS A 81 9.99 -0.51 -4.84
N TRP A 82 11.15 -0.93 -4.36
CA TRP A 82 12.04 -0.06 -3.58
C TRP A 82 13.43 -0.67 -3.54
N ASN A 83 14.43 0.17 -3.16
CA ASN A 83 15.76 -0.34 -2.82
C ASN A 83 15.90 -0.36 -1.31
N THR A 84 16.33 -1.49 -0.75
CA THR A 84 16.58 -1.60 0.69
C THR A 84 17.92 -0.94 1.00
N PRO A 85 18.03 -0.21 2.16
CA PRO A 85 19.26 0.51 2.50
C PRO A 85 20.36 -0.41 3.05
N LEU A 86 20.70 -1.45 2.31
CA LEU A 86 21.86 -2.29 2.51
C LEU A 86 23.02 -1.76 1.67
N PRO A 87 24.29 -2.13 1.96
CA PRO A 87 25.42 -1.62 1.19
C PRO A 87 25.29 -1.83 -0.33
N TRP A 88 24.70 -2.94 -0.79
CA TRP A 88 24.49 -3.22 -2.21
C TRP A 88 23.13 -2.76 -2.74
N LYS A 89 22.32 -2.12 -1.89
CA LYS A 89 21.02 -1.51 -2.25
C LYS A 89 20.17 -2.35 -3.20
N PRO A 90 19.77 -3.57 -2.79
CA PRO A 90 19.00 -4.45 -3.66
C PRO A 90 17.66 -3.85 -4.03
N ARG A 91 17.22 -4.00 -5.28
CA ARG A 91 15.91 -3.58 -5.74
C ARG A 91 14.90 -4.68 -5.48
N ILE A 92 13.87 -4.37 -4.72
CA ILE A 92 12.83 -5.30 -4.33
C ILE A 92 11.56 -4.97 -5.11
N SER A 93 10.85 -6.01 -5.55
CA SER A 93 9.56 -5.86 -6.23
C SER A 93 8.56 -6.84 -5.65
N ILE A 94 7.42 -6.34 -5.20
CA ILE A 94 6.35 -7.16 -4.64
C ILE A 94 5.09 -6.92 -5.46
N PRO A 95 4.64 -7.91 -6.25
CA PRO A 95 3.32 -7.87 -6.85
C PRO A 95 2.28 -8.24 -5.80
N GLY A 96 1.18 -7.52 -5.77
CA GLY A 96 0.15 -7.78 -4.78
C GLY A 96 -1.19 -7.17 -5.17
N TRP A 97 -2.12 -7.30 -4.23
CA TRP A 97 -3.44 -6.72 -4.37
C TRP A 97 -3.99 -6.39 -2.99
N SER A 98 -4.94 -5.46 -2.96
CA SER A 98 -5.54 -5.02 -1.70
C SER A 98 -7.05 -5.14 -1.76
N GLU A 99 -7.63 -5.44 -0.61
CA GLU A 99 -9.07 -5.37 -0.40
C GLU A 99 -9.35 -4.30 0.63
N LEU A 100 -10.10 -3.27 0.23
CA LEU A 100 -10.48 -2.17 1.08
C LEU A 100 -12.00 -2.23 1.29
N ARG A 101 -12.44 -2.15 2.55
CA ARG A 101 -13.86 -2.15 2.88
C ARG A 101 -14.27 -0.82 3.45
N LEU A 102 -15.42 -0.33 3.00
CA LEU A 102 -15.96 0.97 3.38
C LEU A 102 -17.14 0.79 4.34
N ASN A 103 -17.29 1.74 5.26
CA ASN A 103 -18.51 1.84 6.06
C ASN A 103 -19.56 2.72 5.36
N ALA A 104 -20.69 2.95 6.01
CA ALA A 104 -21.80 3.77 5.47
C ALA A 104 -21.38 5.23 5.21
N GLU A 105 -20.32 5.71 5.85
CA GLU A 105 -19.79 7.07 5.69
C GLU A 105 -18.71 7.16 4.63
N GLU A 106 -18.50 6.10 3.84
CA GLU A 106 -17.46 6.02 2.81
C GLU A 106 -16.04 6.11 3.37
N LEU A 107 -15.83 5.66 4.61
CA LEU A 107 -14.51 5.57 5.22
C LEU A 107 -14.01 4.14 5.16
N ILE A 108 -12.72 3.98 4.91
CA ILE A 108 -12.08 2.67 4.88
C ILE A 108 -11.97 2.14 6.31
N VAL A 109 -12.64 1.04 6.59
CA VAL A 109 -12.61 0.39 7.92
C VAL A 109 -11.71 -0.83 7.95
N SER A 110 -11.35 -1.38 6.77
CA SER A 110 -10.47 -2.53 6.65
C SER A 110 -9.61 -2.38 5.42
N HIS A 111 -8.31 -2.64 5.55
CA HIS A 111 -7.33 -2.56 4.48
C HIS A 111 -6.44 -3.79 4.60
N ILE A 112 -6.60 -4.74 3.69
CA ILE A 112 -5.83 -5.98 3.70
C ILE A 112 -5.02 -6.06 2.42
N ASP A 113 -3.71 -6.21 2.56
CA ASP A 113 -2.78 -6.39 1.45
C ASP A 113 -2.38 -7.85 1.33
N TYR A 114 -2.42 -8.36 0.12
CA TYR A 114 -1.99 -9.72 -0.22
C TYR A 114 -0.82 -9.64 -1.18
N TRP A 115 0.21 -10.44 -0.94
CA TRP A 115 1.35 -10.55 -1.85
C TRP A 115 1.15 -11.73 -2.79
N ASN A 116 1.46 -11.55 -4.07
CA ASN A 116 1.46 -12.61 -5.09
C ASN A 116 2.84 -13.30 -5.17
N CYS A 117 3.62 -13.19 -4.12
CA CYS A 117 4.88 -13.88 -3.94
C CYS A 117 5.02 -14.28 -2.47
N SER A 118 5.91 -15.21 -2.17
CA SER A 118 6.13 -15.62 -0.79
C SER A 118 7.02 -14.63 -0.04
N ARG A 119 6.98 -14.67 1.29
CA ARG A 119 7.91 -13.90 2.13
C ARG A 119 9.36 -14.29 1.85
N LEU A 120 9.59 -15.57 1.55
CA LEU A 120 10.90 -16.08 1.20
C LEU A 120 11.40 -15.47 -0.12
N ASP A 121 10.53 -15.29 -1.12
CA ASP A 121 10.89 -14.62 -2.36
C ASP A 121 11.40 -13.21 -2.11
N VAL A 122 10.75 -12.49 -1.21
CA VAL A 122 11.16 -11.13 -0.84
C VAL A 122 12.54 -11.15 -0.18
N VAL A 123 12.77 -12.10 0.74
CA VAL A 123 14.10 -12.27 1.36
C VAL A 123 15.16 -12.58 0.30
N LYS A 124 14.86 -13.49 -0.62
CA LYS A 124 15.79 -13.85 -1.69
C LYS A 124 16.16 -12.67 -2.58
N GLN A 125 15.22 -11.78 -2.88
CA GLN A 125 15.50 -10.59 -3.68
C GLN A 125 16.58 -9.69 -3.07
N HIS A 126 16.76 -9.74 -1.75
CA HIS A 126 17.78 -8.96 -1.07
C HIS A 126 19.20 -9.48 -1.33
N PHE A 127 19.34 -10.75 -1.67
CA PHE A 127 20.65 -11.42 -1.77
C PHE A 127 20.94 -11.97 -3.16
N PHE A 128 19.91 -12.24 -3.96
CA PHE A 128 20.05 -12.85 -5.27
C PHE A 128 19.46 -11.93 -6.32
N THR A 129 20.32 -11.32 -7.11
CA THR A 129 19.89 -10.47 -8.22
C THR A 129 19.52 -11.36 -9.40
N LYS A 130 18.35 -11.12 -9.99
CA LYS A 130 18.01 -11.74 -11.27
C LYS A 130 18.84 -11.07 -12.35
N ASN A 131 19.78 -11.80 -12.90
CA ASN A 131 20.49 -11.37 -14.09
C ASN A 131 19.65 -11.71 -15.30
N ASN A 132 19.29 -10.71 -16.03
CA ASN A 132 18.63 -10.89 -17.32
C ASN A 132 19.64 -10.74 -18.43
#